data_6ca049d0ce65da7f61f653f048228bb1
#
_entry.id   6ca049d0ce65da7f61f653f048228bb1
#
_cell.length_a   1.000
_cell.length_b   1.000
_cell.length_c   1.000
_cell.angle_alpha   90.00
_cell.angle_beta   90.00
_cell.angle_gamma   90.00
#
_symmetry.space_group_name_H-M   'P 1'
#
loop_
_entity.id
_entity.type
_entity.pdbx_description
1 polymer ?
#
loop_
_entity_poly.entity_id
_entity_poly.type
_entity_poly.pdbx_seq_one_letter_code
_entity_poly.pdbx_strand_id
1 'polypeptide(L)'
;MKIVVCIKQVPDTTEVKLDPVTNTLIRDGVPSIINPDDKAGIETALQLKETLNDGSTVTVVSMGPFQADVALREALAMGADEAYLISDRAFGGSDTLATSTIIAAGLKKIGFDLVITGRQAIDGDTAQVGPQ
;
A
#
# COMPACT_ATOMS: atom_id res chain seq x y z
N MET A 1 -11.22 12.69 -13.02
CA MET A 1 -10.03 11.80 -13.05
C MET A 1 -10.13 10.80 -11.90
N LYS A 2 -9.89 9.55 -12.17
CA LYS A 2 -9.80 8.51 -11.14
C LYS A 2 -8.32 8.30 -10.80
N ILE A 3 -7.92 8.71 -9.59
CA ILE A 3 -6.55 8.61 -9.11
C ILE A 3 -6.48 7.38 -8.20
N VAL A 4 -5.58 6.46 -8.50
CA VAL A 4 -5.36 5.26 -7.68
C VAL A 4 -3.99 5.33 -7.03
N VAL A 5 -3.93 5.09 -5.72
CA VAL A 5 -2.70 5.05 -4.95
C VAL A 5 -2.47 3.64 -4.45
N CYS A 6 -1.33 3.07 -4.79
CA CYS A 6 -0.92 1.78 -4.25
C CYS A 6 -0.24 1.98 -2.91
N ILE A 7 -0.73 1.29 -1.88
CA ILE A 7 -0.21 1.41 -0.52
C ILE A 7 0.17 0.03 0.03
N LYS A 8 1.05 0.01 1.00
CA LYS A 8 1.45 -1.21 1.71
C LYS A 8 1.40 -0.98 3.22
N GLN A 9 0.87 -1.97 3.93
CA GLN A 9 0.99 -2.03 5.37
C GLN A 9 2.34 -2.65 5.72
N VAL A 10 3.09 -1.97 6.56
CA VAL A 10 4.42 -2.42 7.00
C VAL A 10 4.50 -2.36 8.52
N PRO A 11 5.35 -3.18 9.16
CA PRO A 11 5.61 -3.03 10.59
C PRO A 11 6.32 -1.70 10.86
N ASP A 12 5.99 -1.07 11.98
CA ASP A 12 6.71 0.13 12.41
C ASP A 12 8.11 -0.27 12.87
N THR A 13 9.11 0.04 12.05
CA THR A 13 10.50 -0.36 12.26
C THR A 13 11.16 0.30 13.47
N THR A 14 10.57 1.36 14.03
CA THR A 14 11.08 1.99 15.24
C THR A 14 10.86 1.12 16.49
N GLU A 15 9.96 0.14 16.42
CA GLU A 15 9.62 -0.75 17.53
C GLU A 15 9.96 -2.23 17.24
N VAL A 16 10.78 -2.49 16.23
CA VAL A 16 11.17 -3.86 15.85
C VAL A 16 12.00 -4.52 16.95
N LYS A 17 11.59 -5.72 17.35
CA LYS A 17 12.32 -6.58 18.27
C LYS A 17 12.73 -7.86 17.56
N LEU A 18 13.95 -8.33 17.85
CA LEU A 18 14.44 -9.62 17.38
C LEU A 18 14.18 -10.68 18.44
N ASP A 19 13.76 -11.87 18.00
CA ASP A 19 13.71 -13.05 18.85
C ASP A 19 15.13 -13.44 19.24
N PRO A 20 15.49 -13.49 20.54
CA PRO A 20 16.86 -13.78 20.96
C PRO A 20 17.28 -15.21 20.67
N VAL A 21 16.34 -16.14 20.44
CA VAL A 21 16.63 -17.56 20.17
C VAL A 21 16.80 -17.80 18.67
N THR A 22 15.90 -17.30 17.83
CA THR A 22 15.89 -17.54 16.39
C THR A 22 16.53 -16.42 15.58
N ASN A 23 16.80 -15.28 16.20
CA ASN A 23 17.33 -14.07 15.56
C ASN A 23 16.45 -13.59 14.39
N THR A 24 15.15 -13.89 14.46
CA THR A 24 14.15 -13.45 13.49
C THR A 24 13.34 -12.29 14.05
N LEU A 25 12.74 -11.51 13.16
CA LEU A 25 11.84 -10.41 13.52
C LEU A 25 10.62 -10.93 14.26
N ILE A 26 10.39 -10.40 15.47
CA ILE A 26 9.13 -10.59 16.18
C ILE A 26 8.12 -9.63 15.60
N ARG A 27 7.15 -10.16 14.84
CA ARG A 27 6.06 -9.37 14.24
C ARG A 27 4.85 -9.26 15.15
N ASP A 28 4.69 -10.21 16.08
CA ASP A 28 3.58 -10.18 17.04
C ASP A 28 3.75 -9.01 18.01
N GLY A 29 2.70 -8.20 18.12
CA GLY A 29 2.71 -7.02 18.99
C GLY A 29 3.42 -5.80 18.42
N VAL A 30 4.00 -5.88 17.21
CA VAL A 30 4.57 -4.71 16.54
C VAL A 30 3.45 -3.95 15.83
N PRO A 31 3.28 -2.63 16.08
CA PRO A 31 2.30 -1.85 15.35
C PRO A 31 2.56 -1.87 13.85
N SER A 32 1.48 -1.93 13.07
CA SER A 32 1.56 -1.83 11.61
C SER A 32 1.12 -0.43 11.20
N ILE A 33 1.81 0.12 10.23
CA ILE A 33 1.55 1.46 9.67
C ILE A 33 1.45 1.40 8.16
N ILE A 34 0.89 2.45 7.56
CA ILE A 34 1.04 2.67 6.13
C ILE A 34 2.51 2.98 5.85
N ASN A 35 3.09 2.33 4.83
CA ASN A 35 4.46 2.63 4.42
C ASN A 35 4.62 4.15 4.20
N PRO A 36 5.64 4.81 4.80
CA PRO A 36 5.75 6.27 4.79
C PRO A 36 5.73 6.90 3.40
N ASP A 37 6.43 6.32 2.42
CA ASP A 37 6.42 6.83 1.04
C ASP A 37 5.00 6.73 0.43
N ASP A 38 4.26 5.70 0.75
CA ASP A 38 2.90 5.50 0.26
C ASP A 38 1.93 6.50 0.90
N LYS A 39 2.15 6.84 2.17
CA LYS A 39 1.36 7.87 2.86
C LYS A 39 1.56 9.23 2.19
N ALA A 40 2.79 9.56 1.80
CA ALA A 40 3.08 10.75 1.01
C ALA A 40 2.35 10.72 -0.34
N GLY A 41 2.26 9.55 -0.97
CA GLY A 41 1.49 9.34 -2.20
C GLY A 41 0.00 9.63 -2.01
N ILE A 42 -0.59 9.20 -0.90
CA ILE A 42 -1.99 9.51 -0.57
C ILE A 42 -2.19 11.03 -0.42
N GLU A 43 -1.32 11.69 0.31
CA GLU A 43 -1.39 13.14 0.51
C GLU A 43 -1.28 13.88 -0.81
N THR A 44 -0.37 13.47 -1.70
CA THR A 44 -0.22 14.03 -3.04
C THR A 44 -1.50 13.87 -3.86
N ALA A 45 -2.11 12.69 -3.83
CA ALA A 45 -3.36 12.41 -4.53
C ALA A 45 -4.51 13.29 -4.02
N LEU A 46 -4.62 13.45 -2.70
CA LEU A 46 -5.65 14.29 -2.09
C LEU A 46 -5.48 15.77 -2.45
N GLN A 47 -4.24 16.26 -2.47
CA GLN A 47 -3.93 17.63 -2.92
C GLN A 47 -4.27 17.83 -4.39
N LEU A 48 -3.97 16.86 -5.22
CA LEU A 48 -4.29 16.91 -6.65
C LEU A 48 -5.80 16.94 -6.87
N LYS A 49 -6.55 16.10 -6.16
CA LYS A 49 -8.01 16.11 -6.19
C LYS A 49 -8.57 17.49 -5.83
N GLU A 50 -8.06 18.08 -4.74
CA GLU A 50 -8.50 19.39 -4.28
C GLU A 50 -8.18 20.50 -5.31
N THR A 51 -6.97 20.48 -5.87
CA THR A 51 -6.50 21.45 -6.86
C THR A 51 -7.33 21.38 -8.15
N LEU A 52 -7.63 20.17 -8.64
CA LEU A 52 -8.42 19.98 -9.85
C LEU A 52 -9.87 20.39 -9.66
N ASN A 53 -10.45 20.11 -8.50
CA ASN A 53 -11.82 20.45 -8.12
C ASN A 53 -12.85 20.15 -9.23
N ASP A 54 -12.72 19.00 -9.88
CA ASP A 54 -13.49 18.59 -11.06
C ASP A 54 -14.29 17.29 -10.84
N GLY A 55 -14.48 16.88 -9.57
CA GLY A 55 -15.11 15.61 -9.23
C GLY A 55 -14.18 14.42 -9.26
N SER A 56 -12.86 14.65 -9.33
CA SER A 56 -11.86 13.58 -9.25
C SER A 56 -12.00 12.78 -7.95
N THR A 57 -11.68 11.49 -8.01
CA THR A 57 -11.72 10.58 -6.86
C THR A 57 -10.36 10.00 -6.57
N VAL A 58 -10.13 9.66 -5.29
CA VAL A 58 -8.92 8.97 -4.84
C VAL A 58 -9.30 7.58 -4.33
N THR A 59 -8.72 6.57 -4.95
CA THR A 59 -8.89 5.16 -4.58
C THR A 59 -7.56 4.62 -4.10
N VAL A 60 -7.55 3.91 -2.96
CA VAL A 60 -6.36 3.25 -2.47
C VAL A 60 -6.47 1.74 -2.68
N VAL A 61 -5.34 1.12 -3.03
CA VAL A 61 -5.25 -0.31 -3.31
C VAL A 61 -4.06 -0.88 -2.53
N SER A 62 -4.27 -1.99 -1.86
CA SER A 62 -3.20 -2.72 -1.21
C SER A 62 -3.30 -4.20 -1.51
N MET A 63 -2.16 -4.86 -1.71
CA MET A 63 -2.05 -6.31 -1.81
C MET A 63 -1.47 -6.84 -0.51
N GLY A 64 -2.17 -7.77 0.12
CA GLY A 64 -1.71 -8.34 1.38
C GLY A 64 -2.76 -9.21 2.06
N PRO A 65 -2.46 -9.69 3.28
CA PRO A 65 -3.43 -10.44 4.07
C PRO A 65 -4.58 -9.55 4.54
N PHE A 66 -5.64 -10.16 5.07
CA PHE A 66 -6.81 -9.40 5.55
C PHE A 66 -6.46 -8.33 6.58
N GLN A 67 -5.39 -8.52 7.35
CA GLN A 67 -4.93 -7.53 8.33
C GLN A 67 -4.52 -6.20 7.68
N ALA A 68 -4.22 -6.18 6.38
CA ALA A 68 -3.90 -4.96 5.65
C ALA A 68 -5.11 -4.01 5.51
N ASP A 69 -6.31 -4.45 5.87
CA ASP A 69 -7.50 -3.59 5.88
C ASP A 69 -7.34 -2.40 6.85
N VAL A 70 -6.53 -2.54 7.90
CA VAL A 70 -6.24 -1.46 8.85
C VAL A 70 -5.60 -0.28 8.14
N ALA A 71 -4.61 -0.51 7.27
CA ALA A 71 -3.98 0.54 6.47
C ALA A 71 -4.99 1.19 5.51
N LEU A 72 -5.84 0.39 4.89
CA LEU A 72 -6.88 0.90 3.99
C LEU A 72 -7.89 1.78 4.73
N ARG A 73 -8.30 1.39 5.94
CA ARG A 73 -9.19 2.19 6.78
C ARG A 73 -8.55 3.52 7.20
N GLU A 74 -7.26 3.50 7.52
CA GLU A 74 -6.53 4.73 7.81
C GLU A 74 -6.51 5.66 6.59
N ALA A 75 -6.28 5.13 5.40
CA ALA A 75 -6.31 5.91 4.17
C ALA A 75 -7.69 6.52 3.92
N LEU A 76 -8.77 5.79 4.18
CA LEU A 76 -10.14 6.32 4.10
C LEU A 76 -10.35 7.45 5.12
N ALA A 77 -9.83 7.31 6.32
CA ALA A 77 -9.89 8.36 7.35
C ALA A 77 -9.09 9.61 6.95
N MET A 78 -8.05 9.47 6.13
CA MET A 78 -7.29 10.59 5.58
C MET A 78 -8.06 11.36 4.49
N GLY A 79 -9.09 10.75 3.90
CA GLY A 79 -9.92 11.38 2.90
C GLY A 79 -10.05 10.63 1.56
N ALA A 80 -9.49 9.44 1.44
CA ALA A 80 -9.68 8.62 0.25
C ALA A 80 -11.16 8.25 0.08
N ASP A 81 -11.63 8.16 -1.16
CA ASP A 81 -13.03 7.91 -1.48
C ASP A 81 -13.37 6.41 -1.46
N GLU A 82 -12.44 5.57 -1.92
CA GLU A 82 -12.62 4.12 -2.01
C GLU A 82 -11.33 3.39 -1.63
N ALA A 83 -11.47 2.14 -1.21
CA ALA A 83 -10.33 1.27 -0.88
C ALA A 83 -10.60 -0.15 -1.35
N TYR A 84 -9.57 -0.80 -1.88
CA TYR A 84 -9.60 -2.19 -2.34
C TYR A 84 -8.44 -2.98 -1.74
N LEU A 85 -8.74 -4.17 -1.26
CA LEU A 85 -7.73 -5.13 -0.80
C LEU A 85 -7.64 -6.30 -1.78
N ILE A 86 -6.45 -6.50 -2.33
CA ILE A 86 -6.14 -7.68 -3.16
C ILE A 86 -5.51 -8.71 -2.22
N SER A 87 -6.28 -9.74 -1.87
CA SER A 87 -5.87 -10.73 -0.88
C SER A 87 -6.17 -12.14 -1.36
N ASP A 88 -5.15 -13.01 -1.28
CA ASP A 88 -5.25 -14.44 -1.47
C ASP A 88 -4.02 -15.08 -0.82
N ARG A 89 -4.22 -16.25 -0.18
CA ARG A 89 -3.09 -17.00 0.41
C ARG A 89 -2.02 -17.38 -0.63
N ALA A 90 -2.45 -17.61 -1.88
CA ALA A 90 -1.54 -17.91 -2.98
C ALA A 90 -0.55 -16.76 -3.29
N PHE A 91 -0.85 -15.53 -2.87
CA PHE A 91 0.02 -14.38 -3.08
C PHE A 91 1.15 -14.27 -2.05
N GLY A 92 1.07 -15.02 -0.96
CA GLY A 92 2.11 -15.01 0.07
C GLY A 92 3.46 -15.46 -0.50
N GLY A 93 4.53 -14.74 -0.16
CA GLY A 93 5.87 -15.05 -0.65
C GLY A 93 6.14 -14.68 -2.11
N SER A 94 5.26 -13.94 -2.76
CA SER A 94 5.47 -13.47 -4.13
C SER A 94 6.71 -12.57 -4.22
N ASP A 95 7.49 -12.75 -5.28
CA ASP A 95 8.58 -11.82 -5.60
C ASP A 95 8.04 -10.50 -6.17
N THR A 96 8.94 -9.55 -6.49
CA THR A 96 8.52 -8.24 -6.99
C THR A 96 7.80 -8.32 -8.33
N LEU A 97 8.20 -9.21 -9.22
CA LEU A 97 7.55 -9.39 -10.52
C LEU A 97 6.13 -9.96 -10.35
N ALA A 98 5.97 -11.00 -9.54
CA ALA A 98 4.66 -11.57 -9.26
C ALA A 98 3.74 -10.55 -8.59
N THR A 99 4.26 -9.81 -7.62
CA THR A 99 3.51 -8.76 -6.91
C THR A 99 3.05 -7.66 -7.87
N SER A 100 3.94 -7.14 -8.71
CA SER A 100 3.58 -6.08 -9.66
C SER A 100 2.58 -6.57 -10.69
N THR A 101 2.68 -7.82 -11.14
CA THR A 101 1.73 -8.43 -12.08
C THR A 101 0.34 -8.55 -11.47
N ILE A 102 0.24 -8.99 -10.22
CA ILE A 102 -1.03 -9.11 -9.51
C ILE A 102 -1.68 -7.74 -9.32
N ILE A 103 -0.90 -6.75 -8.87
CA ILE A 103 -1.37 -5.38 -8.68
C ILE A 103 -1.84 -4.79 -10.01
N ALA A 104 -1.08 -4.96 -11.07
CA ALA A 104 -1.44 -4.46 -12.40
C ALA A 104 -2.76 -5.06 -12.89
N ALA A 105 -2.98 -6.35 -12.68
CA ALA A 105 -4.24 -7.00 -13.02
C ALA A 105 -5.42 -6.40 -12.22
N GLY A 106 -5.22 -6.17 -10.93
CA GLY A 106 -6.22 -5.51 -10.09
C GLY A 106 -6.52 -4.09 -10.54
N LEU A 107 -5.51 -3.31 -10.89
CA LEU A 107 -5.66 -1.95 -11.39
C LEU A 107 -6.46 -1.90 -12.70
N LYS A 108 -6.21 -2.82 -13.61
CA LYS A 108 -6.97 -2.93 -14.87
C LYS A 108 -8.45 -3.20 -14.60
N LYS A 109 -8.75 -4.01 -13.61
CA LYS A 109 -10.12 -4.36 -13.23
C LYS A 109 -10.85 -3.19 -12.57
N ILE A 110 -10.16 -2.44 -11.71
CA ILE A 110 -10.71 -1.28 -11.01
C ILE A 110 -10.87 -0.09 -11.97
N GLY A 111 -9.92 0.10 -12.88
CA GLY A 111 -9.84 1.25 -13.77
C GLY A 111 -9.17 2.44 -13.10
N PHE A 112 -8.46 3.23 -13.89
CA PHE A 112 -7.73 4.40 -13.40
C PHE A 112 -7.39 5.36 -14.54
N ASP A 113 -7.20 6.63 -14.19
CA ASP A 113 -6.63 7.65 -15.08
C ASP A 113 -5.19 7.95 -14.69
N LEU A 114 -4.87 7.89 -13.40
CA LEU A 114 -3.53 8.12 -12.86
C LEU A 114 -3.27 7.13 -11.72
N VAL A 115 -2.08 6.54 -11.71
CA VAL A 115 -1.60 5.68 -10.63
C VAL A 115 -0.42 6.35 -9.94
N ILE A 116 -0.48 6.42 -8.61
CA ILE A 116 0.61 6.94 -7.78
C ILE A 116 1.13 5.77 -6.94
N THR A 117 2.44 5.60 -6.93
CA THR A 117 3.11 4.60 -6.08
C THR A 117 4.16 5.29 -5.23
N GLY A 118 4.43 4.73 -4.05
CA GLY A 118 5.61 5.09 -3.29
C GLY A 118 6.87 4.55 -3.97
N ARG A 119 8.02 5.05 -3.55
CA ARG A 119 9.31 4.62 -4.11
C ARG A 119 9.72 3.26 -3.57
N GLN A 120 9.54 3.01 -2.28
CA GLN A 120 10.18 1.90 -1.58
C GLN A 120 9.45 1.61 -0.26
N ALA A 121 9.27 0.32 0.05
CA ALA A 121 8.73 -0.10 1.35
C ALA A 121 9.86 -0.24 2.36
N ILE A 122 9.61 0.17 3.61
CA ILE A 122 10.63 0.14 4.67
C ILE A 122 10.96 -1.28 5.17
N ASP A 123 10.12 -2.28 4.85
CA ASP A 123 10.36 -3.68 5.24
C ASP A 123 11.09 -4.49 4.17
N GLY A 124 10.55 -4.56 2.96
CA GLY A 124 11.14 -5.34 1.87
C GLY A 124 12.28 -4.66 1.14
N ASP A 125 12.26 -3.36 1.06
CA ASP A 125 13.34 -2.49 0.60
C ASP A 125 13.79 -2.72 -0.86
N THR A 126 12.97 -3.33 -1.72
CA THR A 126 13.36 -3.65 -3.10
C THR A 126 13.24 -2.48 -4.08
N ALA A 127 12.32 -1.57 -3.85
CA ALA A 127 12.01 -0.40 -4.71
C ALA A 127 11.67 -0.77 -6.17
N GLN A 128 11.17 -1.98 -6.44
CA GLN A 128 10.94 -2.50 -7.80
C GLN A 128 9.47 -2.55 -8.20
N VAL A 129 8.55 -2.71 -7.26
CA VAL A 129 7.13 -2.95 -7.58
C VAL A 129 6.51 -1.77 -8.32
N GLY A 130 6.78 -0.54 -7.91
CA GLY A 130 6.29 0.65 -8.59
C GLY A 130 6.75 0.73 -10.06
N PRO A 131 8.07 0.67 -10.34
CA PRO A 131 8.58 0.70 -11.71
C PRO A 131 8.12 -0.44 -12.59
N GLN A 132 7.96 -1.64 -12.04
CA GLN A 132 7.47 -2.79 -12.77
C GLN A 132 5.99 -2.68 -13.11
#